data_4525a824713147c86e2c44c4ba6eb8e6
#
_entry.id   4525a824713147c86e2c44c4ba6eb8e6
#
_cell.length_a   1.000
_cell.length_b   1.000
_cell.length_c   1.000
_cell.angle_alpha   90.00
_cell.angle_beta   90.00
_cell.angle_gamma   90.00
#
_symmetry.space_group_name_H-M   'P 1'
#
loop_
_entity.id
_entity.type
_entity.pdbx_description
1 polymer ?
#
loop_
_entity_poly.entity_id
_entity_poly.type
_entity_poly.pdbx_seq_one_letter_code
_entity_poly.pdbx_strand_id
1 'polypeptide(L)'
;EIANSDWSSDVCSSDLKAGQMINVVREKLTEQMDALDAKIKRIEQEKKLEREAIDVTEPRKHAPIGTIHPVSLVQDQLLKVFTGMGFDVVEGPEVELDLFNFELLNLPKNHPARDAQDTFYIEDNIVLRTHTSPVQARTMLSRKPPIRIVCPGRVYRADEVDATHSPVFHQMEGLVIDEDVTMADLKGTLDTFAKALYGDDVTTRFRPSFFPFTEPSAEVDLTCVNCHGKGCRVCKGTGWIEVLGAGMVNPKVLDMCGIDSKKYRGFAFGVGLERIVMLRYGITDMRALYEGDVRFLSQFRED
;
A
#
# COMPACT_ATOMS: atom_id res chain seq x y z
N GLU A 1 -42.07 -42.87 79.13
CA GLU A 1 -43.37 -42.15 79.42
C GLU A 1 -43.13 -40.66 79.32
N ILE A 2 -43.32 -40.08 78.16
CA ILE A 2 -43.67 -38.67 78.01
C ILE A 2 -44.62 -38.57 76.81
N ALA A 3 -45.75 -38.00 77.10
CA ALA A 3 -46.97 -37.99 76.31
C ALA A 3 -46.83 -37.37 74.94
N ASN A 4 -47.40 -38.02 73.91
CA ASN A 4 -47.83 -37.44 72.66
C ASN A 4 -48.84 -36.32 73.00
N SER A 5 -48.45 -35.07 72.78
CA SER A 5 -49.40 -33.98 72.69
C SER A 5 -49.76 -33.79 71.22
N ASP A 6 -50.94 -34.31 70.87
CA ASP A 6 -51.64 -33.99 69.63
C ASP A 6 -51.88 -32.50 69.56
N TRP A 7 -51.08 -31.83 68.71
CA TRP A 7 -51.43 -30.52 68.21
C TRP A 7 -52.38 -30.70 67.02
N SER A 8 -53.64 -30.96 67.29
CA SER A 8 -54.68 -30.71 66.32
C SER A 8 -54.78 -29.22 66.11
N SER A 9 -54.24 -28.79 65.03
CA SER A 9 -54.36 -27.40 64.57
C SER A 9 -55.82 -27.16 64.23
N ASP A 10 -56.56 -26.62 65.18
CA ASP A 10 -57.83 -25.95 64.88
C ASP A 10 -57.53 -24.73 64.03
N VAL A 11 -57.36 -24.95 62.73
CA VAL A 11 -57.33 -23.84 61.75
C VAL A 11 -58.72 -23.20 61.84
N CYS A 12 -58.78 -22.04 62.50
CA CYS A 12 -60.00 -21.30 62.68
C CYS A 12 -60.62 -21.01 61.28
N SER A 13 -61.92 -21.24 61.14
CA SER A 13 -62.65 -21.02 59.88
C SER A 13 -62.51 -19.57 59.35
N SER A 14 -62.13 -18.63 60.23
CA SER A 14 -61.79 -17.25 59.92
C SER A 14 -60.48 -17.15 59.12
N ASP A 15 -59.49 -18.01 59.47
CA ASP A 15 -58.19 -17.99 58.82
C ASP A 15 -58.24 -18.56 57.38
N LEU A 16 -59.11 -19.59 57.20
CA LEU A 16 -59.39 -20.09 55.86
C LEU A 16 -60.09 -19.07 54.96
N LYS A 17 -61.07 -18.31 55.52
CA LYS A 17 -61.75 -17.25 54.80
C LYS A 17 -60.80 -16.06 54.50
N ALA A 18 -59.95 -15.70 55.44
CA ALA A 18 -58.94 -14.66 55.23
C ALA A 18 -57.92 -15.09 54.14
N GLY A 19 -57.44 -16.35 54.14
CA GLY A 19 -56.57 -16.90 53.11
C GLY A 19 -57.23 -16.93 51.73
N GLN A 20 -58.47 -17.24 51.61
CA GLN A 20 -59.25 -17.20 50.38
C GLN A 20 -59.36 -15.76 49.84
N MET A 21 -59.68 -14.78 50.69
CA MET A 21 -59.75 -13.39 50.31
C MET A 21 -58.38 -12.83 49.83
N ILE A 22 -57.30 -13.20 50.50
CA ILE A 22 -55.93 -12.82 50.11
C ILE A 22 -55.60 -13.42 48.75
N ASN A 23 -55.91 -14.65 48.46
CA ASN A 23 -55.68 -15.27 47.16
C ASN A 23 -56.50 -14.58 46.06
N VAL A 24 -57.73 -14.24 46.24
CA VAL A 24 -58.57 -13.52 45.28
C VAL A 24 -57.99 -12.11 44.98
N VAL A 25 -57.51 -11.42 46.02
CA VAL A 25 -56.88 -10.11 45.85
C VAL A 25 -55.55 -10.26 45.08
N ARG A 26 -54.73 -11.27 45.42
CA ARG A 26 -53.51 -11.57 44.76
C ARG A 26 -53.67 -11.89 43.26
N GLU A 27 -54.70 -12.76 42.97
CA GLU A 27 -54.98 -13.06 41.55
C GLU A 27 -55.41 -11.83 40.75
N LYS A 28 -56.32 -11.01 41.32
CA LYS A 28 -56.73 -9.76 40.68
C LYS A 28 -55.59 -8.78 40.50
N LEU A 29 -54.67 -8.65 41.46
CA LEU A 29 -53.47 -7.80 41.35
C LEU A 29 -52.54 -8.34 40.30
N THR A 30 -52.30 -9.66 40.27
CA THR A 30 -51.46 -10.27 39.25
C THR A 30 -52.01 -10.05 37.83
N GLU A 31 -53.32 -10.25 37.65
CA GLU A 31 -53.99 -10.01 36.37
C GLU A 31 -53.91 -8.56 35.94
N GLN A 32 -54.05 -7.59 36.87
CA GLN A 32 -53.87 -6.17 36.56
C GLN A 32 -52.44 -5.81 36.26
N MET A 33 -51.46 -6.41 36.94
CA MET A 33 -50.03 -6.21 36.68
C MET A 33 -49.66 -6.75 35.29
N ASP A 34 -50.10 -7.94 34.93
CA ASP A 34 -49.83 -8.54 33.62
C ASP A 34 -50.46 -7.72 32.48
N ALA A 35 -51.69 -7.20 32.71
CA ALA A 35 -52.34 -6.32 31.76
C ALA A 35 -51.61 -4.96 31.59
N LEU A 36 -51.05 -4.41 32.65
CA LEU A 36 -50.25 -3.21 32.61
C LEU A 36 -48.90 -3.45 31.93
N ASP A 37 -48.23 -4.55 32.24
CA ASP A 37 -46.96 -4.93 31.62
C ASP A 37 -47.13 -5.12 30.11
N ALA A 38 -48.20 -5.78 29.68
CA ALA A 38 -48.53 -5.92 28.27
C ALA A 38 -48.78 -4.56 27.59
N LYS A 39 -49.43 -3.61 28.25
CA LYS A 39 -49.61 -2.24 27.73
C LYS A 39 -48.28 -1.48 27.61
N ILE A 40 -47.45 -1.59 28.63
CA ILE A 40 -46.13 -0.90 28.63
C ILE A 40 -45.28 -1.46 27.49
N LYS A 41 -45.19 -2.78 27.37
CA LYS A 41 -44.43 -3.42 26.27
C LYS A 41 -44.93 -3.01 24.89
N ARG A 42 -46.25 -2.88 24.73
CA ARG A 42 -46.83 -2.42 23.46
C ARG A 42 -46.42 -0.95 23.16
N ILE A 43 -46.52 -0.06 24.14
CA ILE A 43 -46.14 1.36 24.00
C ILE A 43 -44.62 1.49 23.69
N GLU A 44 -43.80 0.72 24.36
CA GLU A 44 -42.37 0.69 24.11
C GLU A 44 -42.05 0.21 22.70
N GLN A 45 -42.75 -0.83 22.25
CA GLN A 45 -42.61 -1.36 20.91
C GLN A 45 -43.07 -0.35 19.84
N GLU A 46 -44.21 0.33 20.05
CA GLU A 46 -44.71 1.37 19.15
C GLU A 46 -43.69 2.54 19.04
N LYS A 47 -43.17 3.04 20.19
CA LYS A 47 -42.15 4.07 20.22
C LYS A 47 -40.86 3.64 19.54
N LYS A 48 -40.48 2.37 19.68
CA LYS A 48 -39.30 1.83 18.99
C LYS A 48 -39.52 1.81 17.49
N LEU A 49 -40.67 1.33 17.03
CA LEU A 49 -41.02 1.33 15.59
C LEU A 49 -41.10 2.71 15.00
N GLU A 50 -41.66 3.72 15.70
CA GLU A 50 -41.67 5.10 15.26
C GLU A 50 -40.23 5.67 15.09
N ARG A 51 -39.36 5.36 16.05
CA ARG A 51 -37.95 5.83 16.00
C ARG A 51 -37.14 5.13 14.93
N GLU A 52 -37.47 3.89 14.61
CA GLU A 52 -36.81 3.07 13.61
C GLU A 52 -37.49 3.14 12.22
N ALA A 53 -38.52 3.98 12.08
CA ALA A 53 -39.20 4.17 10.82
C ALA A 53 -38.25 4.77 9.77
N ILE A 54 -38.12 4.09 8.64
CA ILE A 54 -37.33 4.53 7.51
C ILE A 54 -38.29 5.01 6.43
N ASP A 55 -38.06 6.21 5.90
CA ASP A 55 -38.79 6.68 4.75
C ASP A 55 -38.30 5.95 3.49
N VAL A 56 -39.09 4.98 3.04
CA VAL A 56 -38.78 4.18 1.84
C VAL A 56 -38.97 4.96 0.54
N THR A 57 -39.52 6.17 0.62
CA THR A 57 -39.66 7.07 -0.57
C THR A 57 -38.44 7.94 -0.76
N GLU A 58 -37.56 8.09 0.22
CA GLU A 58 -36.28 8.76 0.04
C GLU A 58 -35.43 8.01 -1.01
N PRO A 59 -34.91 8.73 -2.02
CA PRO A 59 -34.01 8.12 -2.97
C PRO A 59 -32.79 7.58 -2.22
N ARG A 60 -32.42 6.33 -2.50
CA ARG A 60 -31.25 5.68 -1.93
C ARG A 60 -30.04 6.59 -2.12
N LYS A 61 -29.36 6.97 -1.05
CA LYS A 61 -28.03 7.62 -1.15
C LYS A 61 -27.17 6.71 -2.01
N HIS A 62 -26.71 7.23 -3.17
CA HIS A 62 -25.79 6.48 -4.01
C HIS A 62 -24.60 6.08 -3.14
N ALA A 63 -24.21 4.81 -3.20
CA ALA A 63 -22.97 4.38 -2.58
C ALA A 63 -21.85 5.29 -3.12
N PRO A 64 -20.99 5.84 -2.25
CA PRO A 64 -19.89 6.66 -2.74
C PRO A 64 -19.10 5.86 -3.76
N ILE A 65 -18.89 6.43 -4.94
CA ILE A 65 -18.02 5.83 -5.96
C ILE A 65 -16.64 5.73 -5.32
N GLY A 66 -16.04 4.55 -5.36
CA GLY A 66 -14.68 4.33 -4.87
C GLY A 66 -13.68 5.21 -5.62
N THR A 67 -12.55 5.46 -5.02
CA THR A 67 -11.43 6.19 -5.64
C THR A 67 -10.30 5.23 -5.97
N ILE A 68 -9.50 5.57 -6.98
CA ILE A 68 -8.30 4.81 -7.30
C ILE A 68 -7.24 5.09 -6.23
N HIS A 69 -6.52 4.07 -5.81
CA HIS A 69 -5.45 4.22 -4.83
C HIS A 69 -4.35 5.17 -5.37
N PRO A 70 -3.82 6.13 -4.57
CA PRO A 70 -2.87 7.14 -5.07
C PRO A 70 -1.58 6.54 -5.67
N VAL A 71 -1.12 5.38 -5.20
CA VAL A 71 0.01 4.66 -5.83
C VAL A 71 -0.35 4.20 -7.24
N SER A 72 -1.56 3.67 -7.44
CA SER A 72 -2.03 3.25 -8.78
C SER A 72 -2.20 4.44 -9.72
N LEU A 73 -2.72 5.58 -9.23
CA LEU A 73 -2.81 6.81 -10.01
C LEU A 73 -1.45 7.28 -10.53
N VAL A 74 -0.45 7.30 -9.65
CA VAL A 74 0.92 7.70 -10.03
C VAL A 74 1.54 6.66 -10.96
N GLN A 75 1.35 5.37 -10.71
CA GLN A 75 1.82 4.31 -11.60
C GLN A 75 1.26 4.47 -13.01
N ASP A 76 -0.04 4.68 -13.15
CA ASP A 76 -0.70 4.86 -14.46
C ASP A 76 -0.17 6.09 -15.20
N GLN A 77 0.07 7.18 -14.48
CA GLN A 77 0.65 8.39 -15.07
C GLN A 77 2.07 8.15 -15.56
N LEU A 78 2.90 7.47 -14.78
CA LEU A 78 4.26 7.10 -15.16
C LEU A 78 4.27 6.19 -16.38
N LEU A 79 3.39 5.19 -16.40
CA LEU A 79 3.25 4.30 -17.54
C LEU A 79 2.86 5.07 -18.82
N LYS A 80 1.94 6.03 -18.74
CA LYS A 80 1.59 6.91 -19.87
C LYS A 80 2.79 7.72 -20.36
N VAL A 81 3.61 8.26 -19.45
CA VAL A 81 4.82 9.02 -19.80
C VAL A 81 5.83 8.12 -20.52
N PHE A 82 6.17 6.97 -19.93
CA PHE A 82 7.18 6.08 -20.52
C PHE A 82 6.71 5.40 -21.81
N THR A 83 5.46 4.98 -21.90
CA THR A 83 4.92 4.44 -23.17
C THR A 83 4.88 5.49 -24.26
N GLY A 84 4.61 6.76 -23.90
CA GLY A 84 4.72 7.90 -24.82
C GLY A 84 6.15 8.15 -25.32
N MET A 85 7.17 7.74 -24.56
CA MET A 85 8.58 7.75 -24.96
C MET A 85 9.02 6.46 -25.69
N GLY A 86 8.09 5.53 -25.97
CA GLY A 86 8.37 4.28 -26.69
C GLY A 86 8.90 3.15 -25.82
N PHE A 87 8.63 3.16 -24.51
CA PHE A 87 8.94 2.03 -23.65
C PHE A 87 7.81 0.99 -23.65
N ASP A 88 8.18 -0.28 -23.73
CA ASP A 88 7.27 -1.41 -23.48
C ASP A 88 7.09 -1.60 -21.97
N VAL A 89 5.88 -1.95 -21.55
CA VAL A 89 5.63 -2.35 -20.15
C VAL A 89 5.81 -3.84 -20.03
N VAL A 90 6.68 -4.27 -19.11
CA VAL A 90 6.96 -5.69 -18.86
C VAL A 90 6.82 -6.00 -17.38
N GLU A 91 6.08 -7.04 -17.06
CA GLU A 91 5.88 -7.52 -15.70
C GLU A 91 6.64 -8.84 -15.47
N GLY A 92 6.86 -9.16 -14.19
CA GLY A 92 7.51 -10.40 -13.78
C GLY A 92 7.03 -10.90 -12.43
N PRO A 93 7.44 -12.10 -12.01
CA PRO A 93 7.01 -12.72 -10.77
C PRO A 93 7.51 -11.95 -9.55
N GLU A 94 6.71 -11.93 -8.48
CA GLU A 94 7.08 -11.37 -7.17
C GLU A 94 7.93 -12.34 -6.35
N VAL A 95 7.66 -13.64 -6.48
CA VAL A 95 8.51 -14.73 -5.96
C VAL A 95 9.54 -15.05 -7.02
N GLU A 96 10.81 -14.84 -6.69
CA GLU A 96 11.87 -14.85 -7.69
C GLU A 96 13.03 -15.75 -7.29
N LEU A 97 13.77 -16.23 -8.27
CA LEU A 97 15.02 -16.94 -8.02
C LEU A 97 16.13 -15.96 -7.64
N ASP A 98 16.95 -16.36 -6.69
CA ASP A 98 18.18 -15.64 -6.28
C ASP A 98 19.07 -15.26 -7.48
N LEU A 99 19.14 -16.15 -8.48
CA LEU A 99 19.85 -15.92 -9.75
C LEU A 99 19.44 -14.60 -10.42
N PHE A 100 18.14 -14.35 -10.56
CA PHE A 100 17.62 -13.14 -11.22
C PHE A 100 17.65 -11.92 -10.30
N ASN A 101 17.38 -12.13 -8.99
CA ASN A 101 17.32 -11.02 -8.05
C ASN A 101 18.71 -10.47 -7.70
N PHE A 102 19.75 -11.30 -7.82
CA PHE A 102 21.09 -10.92 -7.39
C PHE A 102 22.20 -11.30 -8.36
N GLU A 103 22.38 -12.58 -8.71
CA GLU A 103 23.58 -13.05 -9.40
C GLU A 103 23.75 -12.40 -10.78
N LEU A 104 22.70 -12.40 -11.62
CA LEU A 104 22.71 -11.76 -12.95
C LEU A 104 22.79 -10.23 -12.90
N LEU A 105 22.64 -9.63 -11.72
CA LEU A 105 22.78 -8.22 -11.48
C LEU A 105 24.15 -7.86 -10.87
N ASN A 106 25.15 -8.72 -11.06
CA ASN A 106 26.50 -8.55 -10.54
C ASN A 106 26.58 -8.52 -9.00
N LEU A 107 25.68 -9.25 -8.33
CA LEU A 107 25.62 -9.45 -6.88
C LEU A 107 25.79 -10.94 -6.56
N PRO A 108 27.01 -11.51 -6.63
CA PRO A 108 27.27 -12.91 -6.30
C PRO A 108 27.04 -13.17 -4.80
N LYS A 109 26.90 -14.45 -4.41
CA LYS A 109 26.54 -14.86 -3.03
C LYS A 109 27.39 -14.24 -1.92
N ASN A 110 28.64 -13.95 -2.20
CA ASN A 110 29.59 -13.38 -1.23
C ASN A 110 29.82 -11.85 -1.42
N HIS A 111 28.95 -11.15 -2.15
CA HIS A 111 29.12 -9.72 -2.38
C HIS A 111 28.67 -8.91 -1.16
N PRO A 112 29.50 -7.97 -0.65
CA PRO A 112 29.17 -7.20 0.57
C PRO A 112 27.86 -6.38 0.44
N ALA A 113 27.52 -5.88 -0.73
CA ALA A 113 26.28 -5.13 -0.96
C ALA A 113 25.02 -5.99 -0.85
N ARG A 114 25.15 -7.33 -0.85
CA ARG A 114 24.04 -8.26 -0.67
C ARG A 114 23.64 -8.37 0.80
N ASP A 115 24.61 -8.29 1.71
CA ASP A 115 24.36 -8.35 3.16
C ASP A 115 23.62 -7.10 3.68
N ALA A 116 23.67 -5.99 2.92
CA ALA A 116 22.98 -4.75 3.25
C ALA A 116 21.49 -4.75 2.81
N GLN A 117 21.03 -5.80 2.11
CA GLN A 117 19.64 -5.92 1.68
C GLN A 117 18.90 -6.92 2.56
N ASP A 118 18.04 -6.41 3.42
CA ASP A 118 17.13 -7.23 4.20
C ASP A 118 16.12 -7.90 3.27
N THR A 119 16.38 -9.19 2.96
CA THR A 119 15.64 -9.97 1.98
C THR A 119 14.77 -11.02 2.65
N PHE A 120 13.52 -11.15 2.23
CA PHE A 120 12.67 -12.27 2.61
C PHE A 120 13.00 -13.49 1.76
N TYR A 121 13.68 -14.46 2.36
CA TYR A 121 13.94 -15.78 1.76
C TYR A 121 12.75 -16.72 2.02
N ILE A 122 12.26 -17.38 0.96
CA ILE A 122 11.25 -18.44 1.04
C ILE A 122 11.98 -19.79 1.15
N GLU A 123 13.04 -19.95 0.36
CA GLU A 123 13.97 -21.08 0.35
C GLU A 123 15.39 -20.55 0.05
N ASP A 124 16.40 -21.39 0.13
CA ASP A 124 17.82 -20.98 -0.04
C ASP A 124 18.09 -20.20 -1.34
N ASN A 125 17.33 -20.45 -2.40
CA ASN A 125 17.50 -19.82 -3.71
C ASN A 125 16.20 -19.15 -4.22
N ILE A 126 15.19 -19.00 -3.36
CA ILE A 126 13.90 -18.37 -3.69
C ILE A 126 13.64 -17.23 -2.72
N VAL A 127 13.39 -16.04 -3.26
CA VAL A 127 13.19 -14.82 -2.49
C VAL A 127 11.89 -14.10 -2.90
N LEU A 128 11.39 -13.27 -2.03
CA LEU A 128 10.53 -12.17 -2.47
C LEU A 128 11.44 -11.10 -3.07
N ARG A 129 11.19 -10.69 -4.33
CA ARG A 129 12.06 -9.74 -5.04
C ARG A 129 12.21 -8.43 -4.27
N THR A 130 13.46 -7.97 -4.13
CA THR A 130 13.80 -6.73 -3.40
C THR A 130 13.74 -5.48 -4.28
N HIS A 131 13.65 -5.67 -5.58
CA HIS A 131 13.54 -4.65 -6.63
C HIS A 131 12.92 -5.27 -7.88
N THR A 132 12.57 -4.47 -8.87
CA THR A 132 11.99 -4.97 -10.13
C THR A 132 13.04 -5.31 -11.19
N SER A 133 14.34 -5.16 -10.90
CA SER A 133 15.46 -5.51 -11.80
C SER A 133 15.49 -6.97 -12.29
N PRO A 134 14.96 -7.98 -11.56
CA PRO A 134 14.82 -9.34 -12.13
C PRO A 134 14.09 -9.37 -13.47
N VAL A 135 13.10 -8.49 -13.66
CA VAL A 135 12.37 -8.39 -14.92
C VAL A 135 13.28 -7.89 -16.05
N GLN A 136 14.23 -6.99 -15.74
CA GLN A 136 15.24 -6.54 -16.69
C GLN A 136 16.14 -7.70 -17.11
N ALA A 137 16.66 -8.50 -16.16
CA ALA A 137 17.49 -9.67 -16.45
C ALA A 137 16.74 -10.72 -17.29
N ARG A 138 15.48 -11.01 -16.95
CA ARG A 138 14.61 -11.92 -17.72
C ARG A 138 14.38 -11.42 -19.14
N THR A 139 14.18 -10.12 -19.31
CA THR A 139 13.98 -9.51 -20.62
C THR A 139 15.25 -9.59 -21.47
N MET A 140 16.42 -9.29 -20.89
CA MET A 140 17.70 -9.40 -21.58
C MET A 140 18.01 -10.82 -22.05
N LEU A 141 17.64 -11.85 -21.27
CA LEU A 141 17.77 -13.27 -21.65
C LEU A 141 16.80 -13.70 -22.73
N SER A 142 15.63 -13.09 -22.82
CA SER A 142 14.55 -13.49 -23.73
C SER A 142 14.45 -12.69 -25.01
N ARG A 143 15.02 -11.47 -25.05
CA ARG A 143 14.93 -10.52 -26.18
C ARG A 143 16.32 -10.09 -26.62
N LYS A 144 16.45 -9.80 -27.91
CA LYS A 144 17.65 -9.17 -28.47
C LYS A 144 17.48 -7.63 -28.49
N PRO A 145 18.58 -6.88 -28.33
CA PRO A 145 18.53 -5.43 -28.54
C PRO A 145 18.03 -5.07 -29.96
N PRO A 146 17.36 -3.92 -30.12
CA PRO A 146 17.15 -2.88 -29.11
C PRO A 146 16.09 -3.26 -28.08
N ILE A 147 16.34 -2.94 -26.80
CA ILE A 147 15.43 -3.15 -25.68
C ILE A 147 15.11 -1.79 -25.05
N ARG A 148 13.83 -1.51 -24.84
CA ARG A 148 13.37 -0.32 -24.15
C ARG A 148 12.13 -0.68 -23.34
N ILE A 149 12.29 -0.87 -22.04
CA ILE A 149 11.22 -1.38 -21.17
C ILE A 149 11.12 -0.59 -19.87
N VAL A 150 9.91 -0.59 -19.30
CA VAL A 150 9.65 -0.24 -17.90
C VAL A 150 9.01 -1.41 -17.19
N CYS A 151 9.40 -1.62 -15.94
CA CYS A 151 9.00 -2.75 -15.12
C CYS A 151 8.38 -2.23 -13.82
N PRO A 152 7.05 -2.00 -13.78
CA PRO A 152 6.36 -1.67 -12.54
C PRO A 152 6.12 -2.93 -11.70
N GLY A 153 6.07 -2.78 -10.38
CA GLY A 153 5.65 -3.88 -9.54
C GLY A 153 5.93 -3.71 -8.06
N ARG A 154 5.33 -4.58 -7.27
CA ARG A 154 5.59 -4.69 -5.84
C ARG A 154 6.96 -5.31 -5.58
N VAL A 155 7.59 -4.82 -4.53
CA VAL A 155 8.89 -5.28 -4.05
C VAL A 155 8.87 -5.40 -2.53
N TYR A 156 9.80 -6.16 -1.97
CA TYR A 156 9.75 -6.60 -0.58
C TYR A 156 11.13 -6.44 0.06
N ARG A 157 11.16 -5.81 1.24
CA ARG A 157 12.38 -5.70 2.07
C ARG A 157 12.02 -5.92 3.51
N ALA A 158 12.89 -6.57 4.26
CA ALA A 158 12.65 -6.85 5.69
C ALA A 158 12.90 -5.60 6.57
N ASP A 159 12.49 -4.44 6.08
CA ASP A 159 12.58 -3.16 6.79
C ASP A 159 11.53 -3.07 7.91
N GLU A 160 11.87 -2.37 9.00
CA GLU A 160 10.90 -1.99 10.01
C GLU A 160 9.94 -0.93 9.47
N VAL A 161 8.67 -1.02 9.87
CA VAL A 161 7.64 -0.07 9.44
C VAL A 161 7.80 1.26 10.16
N ASP A 162 8.08 2.32 9.41
CA ASP A 162 8.10 3.68 9.91
C ASP A 162 7.37 4.66 8.96
N ALA A 163 7.55 5.97 9.15
CA ALA A 163 6.93 6.99 8.31
C ALA A 163 7.45 7.02 6.86
N THR A 164 8.57 6.35 6.57
CA THR A 164 9.30 6.39 5.29
C THR A 164 9.63 5.02 4.73
N HIS A 165 9.48 3.96 5.52
CA HIS A 165 9.78 2.58 5.15
C HIS A 165 8.57 1.67 5.36
N SER A 166 8.40 0.73 4.44
CA SER A 166 7.41 -0.35 4.51
C SER A 166 8.03 -1.63 3.97
N PRO A 167 7.77 -2.80 4.56
CA PRO A 167 8.28 -4.08 4.06
C PRO A 167 7.71 -4.43 2.68
N VAL A 168 6.64 -3.81 2.28
CA VAL A 168 6.03 -3.92 0.96
C VAL A 168 5.88 -2.52 0.38
N PHE A 169 6.43 -2.29 -0.80
CA PHE A 169 6.29 -1.04 -1.52
C PHE A 169 6.33 -1.28 -3.04
N HIS A 170 6.16 -0.24 -3.84
CA HIS A 170 6.12 -0.34 -5.28
C HIS A 170 7.31 0.36 -5.91
N GLN A 171 7.90 -0.27 -6.90
CA GLN A 171 8.95 0.30 -7.74
C GLN A 171 8.53 0.31 -9.21
N MET A 172 9.11 1.25 -9.95
CA MET A 172 9.15 1.19 -11.39
C MET A 172 10.61 1.36 -11.83
N GLU A 173 11.10 0.40 -12.58
CA GLU A 173 12.44 0.47 -13.15
C GLU A 173 12.37 0.53 -14.66
N GLY A 174 13.31 1.25 -15.27
CA GLY A 174 13.45 1.33 -16.71
C GLY A 174 14.79 0.79 -17.17
N LEU A 175 14.80 0.20 -18.35
CA LEU A 175 15.99 -0.31 -19.03
C LEU A 175 15.95 0.07 -20.50
N VAL A 176 17.06 0.61 -21.00
CA VAL A 176 17.30 0.83 -22.43
C VAL A 176 18.60 0.16 -22.79
N ILE A 177 18.61 -0.63 -23.87
CA ILE A 177 19.82 -1.24 -24.44
C ILE A 177 19.79 -1.06 -25.96
N ASP A 178 20.83 -0.45 -26.49
CA ASP A 178 21.02 -0.27 -27.94
C ASP A 178 22.53 -0.09 -28.25
N GLU A 179 22.92 0.12 -29.51
CA GLU A 179 24.31 0.27 -29.91
C GLU A 179 24.96 1.56 -29.39
N ASP A 180 24.27 2.71 -29.49
CA ASP A 180 24.83 4.03 -29.22
C ASP A 180 24.24 4.76 -27.99
N VAL A 181 23.79 3.99 -26.97
CA VAL A 181 23.23 4.57 -25.75
C VAL A 181 24.27 5.21 -24.87
N THR A 182 23.98 6.42 -24.38
CA THR A 182 24.90 7.24 -23.59
C THR A 182 24.28 7.71 -22.25
N MET A 183 25.11 8.25 -21.37
CA MET A 183 24.67 8.92 -20.14
C MET A 183 23.82 10.18 -20.42
N ALA A 184 24.01 10.81 -21.60
CA ALA A 184 23.19 11.95 -22.03
C ALA A 184 21.75 11.52 -22.35
N ASP A 185 21.58 10.33 -22.95
CA ASP A 185 20.26 9.76 -23.22
C ASP A 185 19.52 9.41 -21.93
N LEU A 186 20.22 8.85 -20.94
CA LEU A 186 19.68 8.65 -19.60
C LEU A 186 19.21 9.97 -18.99
N LYS A 187 20.07 11.01 -19.04
CA LYS A 187 19.73 12.32 -18.51
C LYS A 187 18.51 12.91 -19.22
N GLY A 188 18.46 12.88 -20.54
CA GLY A 188 17.33 13.39 -21.33
C GLY A 188 16.03 12.66 -21.01
N THR A 189 16.09 11.33 -20.85
CA THR A 189 14.95 10.50 -20.45
C THR A 189 14.41 10.92 -19.07
N LEU A 190 15.29 11.08 -18.09
CA LEU A 190 14.91 11.46 -16.73
C LEU A 190 14.48 12.93 -16.60
N ASP A 191 15.05 13.84 -17.39
CA ASP A 191 14.58 15.23 -17.49
C ASP A 191 13.13 15.29 -18.05
N THR A 192 12.84 14.50 -19.07
CA THR A 192 11.49 14.40 -19.65
C THR A 192 10.50 13.82 -18.65
N PHE A 193 10.88 12.74 -17.96
CA PHE A 193 10.10 12.14 -16.87
C PHE A 193 9.80 13.15 -15.75
N ALA A 194 10.81 13.87 -15.27
CA ALA A 194 10.67 14.85 -14.19
C ALA A 194 9.71 15.99 -14.56
N LYS A 195 9.85 16.53 -15.75
CA LYS A 195 8.97 17.60 -16.26
C LYS A 195 7.53 17.14 -16.46
N ALA A 196 7.33 15.93 -16.96
CA ALA A 196 5.99 15.38 -17.15
C ALA A 196 5.23 15.18 -15.82
N LEU A 197 5.94 14.92 -14.71
CA LEU A 197 5.33 14.73 -13.41
C LEU A 197 5.15 16.00 -12.60
N TYR A 198 6.13 16.91 -12.66
CA TYR A 198 6.25 18.03 -11.73
C TYR A 198 6.26 19.39 -12.41
N GLY A 199 6.17 19.44 -13.74
CA GLY A 199 6.13 20.67 -14.52
C GLY A 199 7.52 21.10 -15.05
N ASP A 200 7.50 22.07 -15.96
CA ASP A 200 8.70 22.49 -16.73
C ASP A 200 9.79 23.15 -15.88
N ASP A 201 9.44 23.69 -14.72
CA ASP A 201 10.36 24.37 -13.80
C ASP A 201 11.28 23.43 -13.01
N VAL A 202 11.03 22.10 -13.09
CA VAL A 202 11.83 21.10 -12.39
C VAL A 202 13.05 20.74 -13.21
N THR A 203 14.19 20.71 -12.54
CA THR A 203 15.47 20.29 -13.12
C THR A 203 16.02 19.08 -12.37
N THR A 204 16.79 18.23 -13.07
CA THR A 204 17.47 17.09 -12.48
C THR A 204 18.93 17.43 -12.16
N ARG A 205 19.44 16.81 -11.09
CA ARG A 205 20.86 16.85 -10.71
C ARG A 205 21.34 15.43 -10.48
N PHE A 206 22.43 15.05 -11.15
CA PHE A 206 23.08 13.76 -11.00
C PHE A 206 24.22 13.87 -10.00
N ARG A 207 24.20 13.02 -8.98
CA ARG A 207 25.30 12.86 -8.01
C ARG A 207 25.95 11.50 -8.22
N PRO A 208 27.29 11.40 -8.28
CA PRO A 208 27.96 10.10 -8.34
C PRO A 208 27.52 9.20 -7.18
N SER A 209 27.27 7.93 -7.50
CA SER A 209 26.91 6.89 -6.54
C SER A 209 27.48 5.54 -6.98
N PHE A 210 27.19 4.49 -6.25
CA PHE A 210 27.62 3.14 -6.60
C PHE A 210 26.47 2.15 -6.48
N PHE A 211 26.21 1.44 -7.59
CA PHE A 211 25.35 0.28 -7.63
C PHE A 211 26.06 -0.85 -8.37
N PRO A 212 26.03 -2.11 -7.89
CA PRO A 212 26.79 -3.22 -8.53
C PRO A 212 26.40 -3.48 -9.97
N PHE A 213 25.16 -3.20 -10.33
CA PHE A 213 24.58 -3.46 -11.64
C PHE A 213 24.72 -2.29 -12.63
N THR A 214 25.26 -1.15 -12.22
CA THR A 214 25.52 0.02 -13.10
C THR A 214 26.93 0.57 -12.92
N GLU A 215 27.52 1.07 -14.01
CA GLU A 215 28.84 1.70 -14.05
C GLU A 215 28.93 2.64 -15.27
N PRO A 216 29.01 3.98 -15.10
CA PRO A 216 28.89 4.73 -13.87
C PRO A 216 27.46 4.72 -13.30
N SER A 217 27.38 4.89 -11.97
CA SER A 217 26.12 5.01 -11.23
C SER A 217 25.89 6.43 -10.74
N ALA A 218 24.64 6.82 -10.61
CA ALA A 218 24.25 8.12 -10.09
C ALA A 218 22.96 8.03 -9.27
N GLU A 219 22.88 8.81 -8.21
CA GLU A 219 21.63 9.22 -7.58
C GLU A 219 21.12 10.47 -8.29
N VAL A 220 19.83 10.55 -8.49
CA VAL A 220 19.19 11.65 -9.20
C VAL A 220 18.27 12.42 -8.26
N ASP A 221 18.62 13.69 -8.09
CA ASP A 221 17.82 14.63 -7.32
C ASP A 221 16.97 15.49 -8.27
N LEU A 222 15.80 15.89 -7.80
CA LEU A 222 14.97 16.88 -8.43
C LEU A 222 15.01 18.18 -7.64
N THR A 223 14.85 19.32 -8.31
CA THR A 223 14.55 20.60 -7.65
C THR A 223 13.33 20.41 -6.75
N CYS A 224 13.45 20.84 -5.50
CA CYS A 224 12.37 20.66 -4.53
C CYS A 224 11.08 21.34 -5.01
N VAL A 225 10.06 20.54 -5.26
CA VAL A 225 8.75 21.00 -5.76
C VAL A 225 8.02 21.95 -4.78
N ASN A 226 8.34 21.88 -3.48
CA ASN A 226 7.69 22.72 -2.47
C ASN A 226 8.31 24.11 -2.36
N CYS A 227 9.60 24.27 -2.59
CA CYS A 227 10.31 25.55 -2.42
C CYS A 227 11.01 26.06 -3.69
N HIS A 228 10.89 25.33 -4.79
CA HIS A 228 11.51 25.68 -6.09
C HIS A 228 13.00 26.01 -5.95
N GLY A 229 13.74 25.16 -5.22
CA GLY A 229 15.18 25.28 -5.03
C GLY A 229 15.64 26.24 -3.92
N LYS A 230 14.74 27.01 -3.27
CA LYS A 230 15.09 27.99 -2.24
C LYS A 230 15.53 27.41 -0.90
N GLY A 231 15.25 26.14 -0.68
CA GLY A 231 15.45 25.48 0.60
C GLY A 231 14.24 25.58 1.53
N CYS A 232 13.76 24.43 2.04
CA CYS A 232 12.64 24.36 2.97
C CYS A 232 12.78 23.15 3.90
N ARG A 233 11.80 22.97 4.80
CA ARG A 233 11.78 21.83 5.74
C ARG A 233 11.73 20.48 5.00
N VAL A 234 11.02 20.38 3.87
CA VAL A 234 10.87 19.13 3.09
C VAL A 234 12.21 18.70 2.51
N CYS A 235 12.98 19.62 1.92
CA CYS A 235 14.31 19.34 1.37
C CYS A 235 15.45 19.57 2.38
N LYS A 236 15.13 19.74 3.66
CA LYS A 236 16.11 20.01 4.74
C LYS A 236 17.06 21.17 4.44
N GLY A 237 16.55 22.22 3.77
CA GLY A 237 17.30 23.42 3.44
C GLY A 237 18.15 23.31 2.16
N THR A 238 18.26 22.14 1.52
CA THR A 238 19.16 21.93 0.36
C THR A 238 18.62 22.44 -0.95
N GLY A 239 17.31 22.60 -1.09
CA GLY A 239 16.64 22.92 -2.36
C GLY A 239 16.46 21.73 -3.30
N TRP A 240 16.96 20.53 -2.94
CA TRP A 240 16.95 19.31 -3.74
C TRP A 240 16.33 18.14 -2.99
N ILE A 241 15.70 17.23 -3.72
CA ILE A 241 15.09 16.02 -3.19
C ILE A 241 15.58 14.84 -4.02
N GLU A 242 16.20 13.87 -3.37
CA GLU A 242 16.57 12.60 -3.98
C GLU A 242 15.32 11.79 -4.32
N VAL A 243 15.24 11.31 -5.56
CA VAL A 243 14.04 10.61 -6.06
C VAL A 243 14.37 9.20 -6.55
N LEU A 244 15.51 9.00 -7.23
CA LEU A 244 15.81 7.73 -7.87
C LEU A 244 17.32 7.45 -8.01
N GLY A 245 17.64 6.16 -8.17
CA GLY A 245 18.95 5.70 -8.61
C GLY A 245 18.96 5.38 -10.11
N ALA A 246 20.08 5.66 -10.77
CA ALA A 246 20.25 5.42 -12.21
C ALA A 246 21.71 5.16 -12.56
N GLY A 247 21.95 4.69 -13.78
CA GLY A 247 23.32 4.54 -14.29
C GLY A 247 23.39 3.81 -15.63
N MET A 248 24.59 3.75 -16.20
CA MET A 248 24.83 2.88 -17.35
C MET A 248 24.88 1.42 -16.89
N VAL A 249 24.28 0.52 -17.62
CA VAL A 249 24.28 -0.91 -17.29
C VAL A 249 25.72 -1.42 -17.26
N ASN A 250 26.08 -2.11 -16.18
CA ASN A 250 27.42 -2.68 -16.06
C ASN A 250 27.66 -3.69 -17.17
N PRO A 251 28.79 -3.64 -17.93
CA PRO A 251 29.10 -4.58 -18.99
C PRO A 251 29.00 -6.04 -18.57
N LYS A 252 29.36 -6.37 -17.33
CA LYS A 252 29.22 -7.74 -16.78
C LYS A 252 27.78 -8.22 -16.74
N VAL A 253 26.83 -7.31 -16.43
CA VAL A 253 25.39 -7.64 -16.42
C VAL A 253 24.92 -7.97 -17.83
N LEU A 254 25.34 -7.19 -18.84
CA LEU A 254 25.03 -7.47 -20.25
C LEU A 254 25.58 -8.83 -20.67
N ASP A 255 26.86 -9.11 -20.40
CA ASP A 255 27.52 -10.36 -20.76
C ASP A 255 26.87 -11.57 -20.06
N MET A 256 26.55 -11.48 -18.76
CA MET A 256 25.87 -12.52 -18.01
C MET A 256 24.45 -12.80 -18.54
N CYS A 257 23.80 -11.77 -19.09
CA CYS A 257 22.49 -11.90 -19.73
C CYS A 257 22.57 -12.23 -21.24
N GLY A 258 23.75 -12.58 -21.77
CA GLY A 258 23.95 -12.99 -23.16
C GLY A 258 23.92 -11.90 -24.20
N ILE A 259 24.13 -10.64 -23.79
CA ILE A 259 24.22 -9.47 -24.66
C ILE A 259 25.68 -9.05 -24.77
N ASP A 260 26.20 -8.93 -26.00
CA ASP A 260 27.58 -8.52 -26.27
C ASP A 260 27.83 -7.07 -25.81
N SER A 261 28.50 -6.90 -24.67
CA SER A 261 28.84 -5.61 -24.07
C SER A 261 29.82 -4.76 -24.88
N LYS A 262 30.50 -5.33 -25.89
CA LYS A 262 31.34 -4.62 -26.80
C LYS A 262 30.56 -3.91 -27.90
N LYS A 263 29.40 -4.47 -28.25
CA LYS A 263 28.51 -3.94 -29.28
C LYS A 263 27.39 -3.06 -28.70
N TYR A 264 26.83 -3.47 -27.58
CA TYR A 264 25.65 -2.85 -26.98
C TYR A 264 25.99 -2.15 -25.67
N ARG A 265 25.30 -1.06 -25.42
CA ARG A 265 25.33 -0.30 -24.18
C ARG A 265 23.90 -0.10 -23.70
N GLY A 266 23.75 0.24 -22.43
CA GLY A 266 22.43 0.53 -21.91
C GLY A 266 22.49 1.41 -20.69
N PHE A 267 21.35 1.95 -20.32
CA PHE A 267 21.13 2.58 -19.04
C PHE A 267 19.93 1.96 -18.31
N ALA A 268 19.95 2.07 -16.99
CA ALA A 268 18.84 1.68 -16.16
C ALA A 268 18.57 2.76 -15.08
N PHE A 269 17.35 2.81 -14.62
CA PHE A 269 16.92 3.66 -13.51
C PHE A 269 15.83 2.96 -12.70
N GLY A 270 15.69 3.31 -11.42
CA GLY A 270 14.67 2.75 -10.56
C GLY A 270 14.13 3.75 -9.56
N VAL A 271 12.80 3.89 -9.48
CA VAL A 271 12.11 4.84 -8.61
C VAL A 271 11.07 4.12 -7.74
N GLY A 272 11.00 4.51 -6.45
CA GLY A 272 9.95 4.09 -5.54
C GLY A 272 8.68 4.92 -5.75
N LEU A 273 7.55 4.25 -6.01
CA LEU A 273 6.29 4.94 -6.33
C LEU A 273 5.73 5.70 -5.13
N GLU A 274 5.84 5.13 -3.93
CA GLU A 274 5.39 5.79 -2.68
C GLU A 274 6.12 7.10 -2.46
N ARG A 275 7.42 7.15 -2.78
CA ARG A 275 8.20 8.40 -2.68
C ARG A 275 7.63 9.49 -3.57
N ILE A 276 7.27 9.16 -4.80
CA ILE A 276 6.63 10.08 -5.73
C ILE A 276 5.27 10.53 -5.20
N VAL A 277 4.43 9.58 -4.75
CA VAL A 277 3.11 9.85 -4.18
C VAL A 277 3.21 10.80 -2.99
N MET A 278 4.11 10.50 -2.06
CA MET A 278 4.31 11.34 -0.87
C MET A 278 4.74 12.76 -1.24
N LEU A 279 5.65 12.91 -2.17
CA LEU A 279 6.11 14.23 -2.64
C LEU A 279 5.01 15.00 -3.37
N ARG A 280 4.24 14.32 -4.22
CA ARG A 280 3.20 14.94 -5.05
C ARG A 280 2.01 15.42 -4.23
N TYR A 281 1.57 14.62 -3.28
CA TYR A 281 0.38 14.88 -2.48
C TYR A 281 0.68 15.43 -1.07
N GLY A 282 1.95 15.69 -0.75
CA GLY A 282 2.34 16.22 0.55
C GLY A 282 2.11 15.25 1.71
N ILE A 283 2.12 13.95 1.45
CA ILE A 283 1.94 12.90 2.45
C ILE A 283 3.24 12.77 3.24
N THR A 284 3.18 12.90 4.55
CA THR A 284 4.35 12.88 5.44
C THR A 284 4.61 11.52 6.07
N ASP A 285 3.65 10.61 5.99
CA ASP A 285 3.70 9.29 6.60
C ASP A 285 3.22 8.22 5.59
N MET A 286 4.13 7.33 5.20
CA MET A 286 3.86 6.27 4.22
C MET A 286 2.79 5.29 4.70
N ARG A 287 2.65 5.09 6.00
CA ARG A 287 1.68 4.14 6.59
C ARG A 287 0.25 4.46 6.18
N ALA A 288 -0.08 5.74 6.00
CA ALA A 288 -1.40 6.17 5.54
C ALA A 288 -1.80 5.56 4.18
N LEU A 289 -0.84 5.20 3.34
CA LEU A 289 -1.09 4.53 2.06
C LEU A 289 -1.55 3.07 2.22
N TYR A 290 -1.26 2.45 3.36
CA TYR A 290 -1.49 1.01 3.59
C TYR A 290 -2.52 0.69 4.67
N GLU A 291 -2.90 1.69 5.49
CA GLU A 291 -3.88 1.51 6.57
C GLU A 291 -5.32 1.29 6.06
N GLY A 292 -5.61 1.57 4.80
CA GLY A 292 -6.93 1.37 4.21
C GLY A 292 -8.01 2.34 4.72
N ASP A 293 -7.62 3.49 5.32
CA ASP A 293 -8.58 4.49 5.79
C ASP A 293 -9.30 5.12 4.59
N VAL A 294 -10.60 4.83 4.47
CA VAL A 294 -11.46 5.32 3.38
C VAL A 294 -11.52 6.86 3.36
N ARG A 295 -11.43 7.53 4.52
CA ARG A 295 -11.43 9.00 4.61
C ARG A 295 -10.18 9.59 3.99
N PHE A 296 -9.03 8.91 4.16
CA PHE A 296 -7.78 9.28 3.51
C PHE A 296 -7.84 8.99 2.02
N LEU A 297 -8.20 7.77 1.63
CA LEU A 297 -8.23 7.35 0.23
C LEU A 297 -9.24 8.14 -0.61
N SER A 298 -10.38 8.56 -0.03
CA SER A 298 -11.40 9.34 -0.73
C SER A 298 -10.96 10.75 -1.16
N GLN A 299 -9.80 11.22 -0.70
CA GLN A 299 -9.24 12.52 -1.09
C GLN A 299 -8.60 12.51 -2.49
N PHE A 300 -8.25 11.31 -2.99
CA PHE A 300 -7.58 11.15 -4.29
C PHE A 300 -8.64 10.83 -5.36
N ARG A 301 -9.26 11.89 -5.90
CA ARG A 301 -10.19 11.79 -7.03
C ARG A 301 -9.50 12.37 -8.27
N GLU A 302 -9.63 11.67 -9.39
CA GLU A 302 -9.40 12.31 -10.68
C GLU A 302 -10.67 13.13 -10.99
N ASP A 303 -10.48 14.42 -11.28
CA ASP A 303 -11.53 15.31 -11.79
C ASP A 303 -11.86 14.98 -13.25
#